data_e06441e9780387a357850abbf38d7646
#
_entry.id   e06441e9780387a357850abbf38d7646
#
_cell.length_a   1.000
_cell.length_b   1.000
_cell.length_c   1.000
_cell.angle_alpha   90.00
_cell.angle_beta   90.00
_cell.angle_gamma   90.00
#
_symmetry.space_group_name_H-M   'P 1'
#
loop_
_entity.id
_entity.type
_entity.pdbx_description
1 polymer ?
#
loop_
_entity_poly.entity_id
_entity_poly.type
_entity_poly.pdbx_seq_one_letter_code
_entity_poly.pdbx_strand_id
1 'polypeptide(L)'
;MIEFRFPEILFLYIPFIILMLFDYAWSGKHQIFSDVSLNIKRVLFQNINLSRVRLKQNLLFLSTVFLIFAASGPQIGTALAPVDRKGLDLVFCIDVSSSMRGTDIKPSRLDKSKFEISQLIKNLKGDRVAFIVFAGSSHLYLPLTTDYEAAFLFLDQIDTNMIPTQGTSLSSALQTGLSAFSDDNSKYKVLVLI
;
A
#
# COMPACT_ATOMS: atom_id res chain seq x y z
N MET A 1 6.91 -13.50 -1.45
CA MET A 1 7.32 -13.94 -0.08
C MET A 1 6.07 -14.37 0.66
N ILE A 2 6.17 -15.40 1.50
CA ILE A 2 5.06 -15.76 2.41
C ILE A 2 5.30 -14.96 3.69
N GLU A 3 4.38 -14.09 4.02
CA GLU A 3 4.40 -13.33 5.27
C GLU A 3 3.30 -13.84 6.17
N PHE A 4 3.56 -13.89 7.48
CA PHE A 4 2.57 -14.29 8.47
C PHE A 4 2.02 -13.05 9.15
N ARG A 5 0.70 -12.92 9.18
CA ARG A 5 0.03 -11.78 9.83
C ARG A 5 0.26 -11.77 11.34
N PHE A 6 0.30 -12.98 11.94
CA PHE A 6 0.51 -13.16 13.37
C PHE A 6 1.57 -14.23 13.63
N PRO A 7 2.88 -13.91 13.44
CA PRO A 7 3.94 -14.89 13.61
C PRO A 7 4.05 -15.43 15.06
N GLU A 8 3.57 -14.65 16.03
CA GLU A 8 3.58 -15.03 17.45
C GLU A 8 2.75 -16.29 17.73
N ILE A 9 1.71 -16.57 16.92
CA ILE A 9 0.87 -17.77 17.08
C ILE A 9 1.68 -19.05 16.81
N LEU A 10 2.75 -18.97 16.03
CA LEU A 10 3.62 -20.11 15.78
C LEU A 10 4.31 -20.63 17.06
N PHE A 11 4.49 -19.78 18.06
CA PHE A 11 5.02 -20.23 19.35
C PHE A 11 4.10 -21.22 20.07
N LEU A 12 2.81 -21.29 19.72
CA LEU A 12 1.89 -22.29 20.25
C LEU A 12 2.25 -23.73 19.86
N TYR A 13 3.08 -23.91 18.84
CA TYR A 13 3.60 -25.24 18.51
C TYR A 13 4.49 -25.79 19.63
N ILE A 14 5.17 -24.96 20.40
CA ILE A 14 6.08 -25.40 21.47
C ILE A 14 5.31 -26.16 22.56
N PRO A 15 4.29 -25.55 23.25
CA PRO A 15 3.52 -26.29 24.26
C PRO A 15 2.73 -27.45 23.65
N PHE A 16 2.29 -27.35 22.40
CA PHE A 16 1.60 -28.43 21.69
C PHE A 16 2.50 -29.65 21.47
N ILE A 17 3.75 -29.45 21.03
CA ILE A 17 4.73 -30.51 20.88
C ILE A 17 5.06 -31.15 22.23
N ILE A 18 5.20 -30.35 23.29
CA ILE A 18 5.45 -30.86 24.65
C ILE A 18 4.29 -31.75 25.10
N LEU A 19 3.04 -31.34 24.90
CA LEU A 19 1.85 -32.14 25.21
C LEU A 19 1.83 -33.44 24.39
N MET A 20 2.15 -33.39 23.14
CA MET A 20 2.21 -34.56 22.24
C MET A 20 3.28 -35.56 22.73
N LEU A 21 4.47 -35.09 23.09
CA LEU A 21 5.54 -35.93 23.62
C LEU A 21 5.17 -36.53 24.98
N PHE A 22 4.50 -35.75 25.81
CA PHE A 22 4.01 -36.22 27.08
C PHE A 22 2.96 -37.33 26.94
N ASP A 23 1.98 -37.15 26.02
CA ASP A 23 0.96 -38.16 25.71
C ASP A 23 1.59 -39.44 25.14
N TYR A 24 2.58 -39.30 24.24
CA TYR A 24 3.31 -40.43 23.70
C TYR A 24 4.11 -41.19 24.77
N ALA A 25 4.84 -40.48 25.62
CA ALA A 25 5.61 -41.06 26.73
C ALA A 25 4.71 -41.72 27.80
N TRP A 26 3.52 -41.14 28.02
CA TRP A 26 2.60 -41.61 29.03
C TRP A 26 1.71 -42.76 28.53
N SER A 27 1.34 -42.77 27.25
CA SER A 27 0.49 -43.83 26.68
C SER A 27 1.13 -45.22 26.74
N GLY A 28 2.46 -45.27 26.80
CA GLY A 28 3.20 -46.51 27.04
C GLY A 28 3.19 -47.03 28.48
N LYS A 29 2.84 -46.18 29.45
CA LYS A 29 2.88 -46.54 30.91
C LYS A 29 1.50 -46.69 31.54
N HIS A 30 0.45 -46.26 30.90
CA HIS A 30 -0.91 -46.34 31.46
C HIS A 30 -1.53 -47.73 31.28
N GLN A 31 -1.17 -48.64 32.16
CA GLN A 31 -2.06 -49.69 32.58
C GLN A 31 -3.06 -49.11 33.62
N ILE A 32 -3.81 -48.04 33.24
CA ILE A 32 -4.82 -47.39 34.10
C ILE A 32 -5.88 -48.38 34.58
N PHE A 33 -5.91 -49.58 34.02
CA PHE A 33 -6.87 -50.62 34.31
C PHE A 33 -6.20 -51.89 34.83
N SER A 34 -5.02 -51.81 35.49
CA SER A 34 -4.40 -53.00 36.08
C SER A 34 -5.29 -53.61 37.19
N ASP A 35 -6.01 -52.78 37.90
CA ASP A 35 -6.82 -53.17 39.06
C ASP A 35 -8.29 -53.49 38.74
N VAL A 36 -8.70 -53.35 37.45
CA VAL A 36 -10.07 -53.68 37.04
C VAL A 36 -10.19 -55.17 36.76
N SER A 37 -11.20 -55.83 37.39
CA SER A 37 -11.50 -57.24 37.20
C SER A 37 -11.60 -57.64 35.73
N LEU A 38 -10.97 -58.76 35.36
CA LEU A 38 -10.89 -59.27 33.98
C LEU A 38 -12.26 -59.38 33.30
N ASN A 39 -13.30 -59.66 34.05
CA ASN A 39 -14.66 -59.75 33.51
C ASN A 39 -15.24 -58.40 33.10
N ILE A 40 -15.00 -57.36 33.84
CA ILE A 40 -15.41 -55.98 33.50
C ILE A 40 -14.63 -55.48 32.29
N LYS A 41 -13.35 -55.77 32.24
CA LYS A 41 -12.47 -55.42 31.10
C LYS A 41 -12.97 -56.06 29.81
N ARG A 42 -13.39 -57.33 29.85
CA ARG A 42 -13.93 -58.04 28.67
C ARG A 42 -15.23 -57.41 28.14
N VAL A 43 -16.15 -57.03 29.02
CA VAL A 43 -17.45 -56.45 28.65
C VAL A 43 -17.28 -55.02 28.15
N LEU A 44 -16.45 -54.17 28.79
CA LEU A 44 -16.29 -52.80 28.42
C LEU A 44 -15.47 -52.61 27.14
N PHE A 45 -14.46 -53.47 26.89
CA PHE A 45 -13.54 -53.32 25.76
C PHE A 45 -13.79 -54.25 24.60
N GLN A 46 -14.86 -55.03 24.62
CA GLN A 46 -15.19 -56.06 23.61
C GLN A 46 -15.38 -55.46 22.22
N ASN A 47 -15.78 -54.17 22.13
CA ASN A 47 -16.03 -53.45 20.90
C ASN A 47 -15.05 -52.29 20.59
N ILE A 48 -14.01 -52.12 21.40
CA ILE A 48 -13.07 -51.02 21.22
C ILE A 48 -11.93 -51.45 20.29
N ASN A 49 -11.93 -50.92 19.09
CA ASN A 49 -10.84 -51.10 18.14
C ASN A 49 -9.75 -50.08 18.45
N LEU A 50 -8.66 -50.51 19.09
CA LEU A 50 -7.51 -49.66 19.48
C LEU A 50 -6.90 -48.91 18.25
N SER A 51 -6.94 -49.50 17.08
CA SER A 51 -6.48 -48.86 15.87
C SER A 51 -7.33 -47.63 15.49
N ARG A 52 -8.64 -47.71 15.71
CA ARG A 52 -9.53 -46.55 15.46
C ARG A 52 -9.34 -45.45 16.50
N VAL A 53 -9.02 -45.78 17.74
CA VAL A 53 -8.70 -44.79 18.76
C VAL A 53 -7.44 -44.05 18.43
N ARG A 54 -6.38 -44.76 18.06
CA ARG A 54 -5.11 -44.13 17.59
C ARG A 54 -5.32 -43.27 16.33
N LEU A 55 -6.12 -43.74 15.40
CA LEU A 55 -6.44 -42.97 14.18
C LEU A 55 -7.12 -41.64 14.56
N LYS A 56 -8.12 -41.69 15.47
CA LYS A 56 -8.78 -40.46 15.96
C LYS A 56 -7.81 -39.49 16.65
N GLN A 57 -6.92 -39.98 17.50
CA GLN A 57 -5.91 -39.16 18.14
C GLN A 57 -4.98 -38.50 17.10
N ASN A 58 -4.47 -39.27 16.15
CA ASN A 58 -3.61 -38.73 15.11
C ASN A 58 -4.33 -37.67 14.22
N LEU A 59 -5.62 -37.88 13.93
CA LEU A 59 -6.41 -36.90 13.19
C LEU A 59 -6.65 -35.64 13.99
N LEU A 60 -6.88 -35.73 15.31
CA LEU A 60 -7.00 -34.56 16.18
C LEU A 60 -5.70 -33.77 16.24
N PHE A 61 -4.57 -34.45 16.39
CA PHE A 61 -3.26 -33.78 16.37
C PHE A 61 -2.99 -33.08 15.03
N LEU A 62 -3.26 -33.77 13.93
CA LEU A 62 -3.09 -33.20 12.59
C LEU A 62 -4.00 -31.98 12.39
N SER A 63 -5.26 -32.06 12.82
CA SER A 63 -6.22 -30.96 12.76
C SER A 63 -5.73 -29.75 13.58
N THR A 64 -5.20 -29.98 14.77
CA THR A 64 -4.67 -28.90 15.63
C THR A 64 -3.46 -28.21 14.98
N VAL A 65 -2.55 -28.99 14.36
CA VAL A 65 -1.42 -28.42 13.60
C VAL A 65 -1.90 -27.49 12.50
N PHE A 66 -2.87 -27.96 11.69
CA PHE A 66 -3.43 -27.13 10.62
C PHE A 66 -4.17 -25.88 11.15
N LEU A 67 -4.84 -26.02 12.28
CA LEU A 67 -5.54 -24.90 12.92
C LEU A 67 -4.58 -23.81 13.39
N ILE A 68 -3.47 -24.18 14.05
CA ILE A 68 -2.43 -23.23 14.45
C ILE A 68 -1.81 -22.56 13.21
N PHE A 69 -1.53 -23.35 12.16
CA PHE A 69 -1.00 -22.80 10.92
C PHE A 69 -1.99 -21.82 10.26
N ALA A 70 -3.27 -22.16 10.19
CA ALA A 70 -4.29 -21.29 9.65
C ALA A 70 -4.45 -20.01 10.50
N ALA A 71 -4.40 -20.12 11.83
CA ALA A 71 -4.49 -18.99 12.74
C ALA A 71 -3.31 -18.02 12.61
N SER A 72 -2.11 -18.49 12.20
CA SER A 72 -0.96 -17.63 11.95
C SER A 72 -1.15 -16.71 10.72
N GLY A 73 -2.22 -16.94 9.92
CA GLY A 73 -2.62 -16.10 8.80
C GLY A 73 -1.54 -15.99 7.72
N PRO A 74 -1.15 -17.09 7.05
CA PRO A 74 -0.19 -17.03 5.96
C PRO A 74 -0.76 -16.17 4.83
N GLN A 75 -0.10 -15.07 4.51
CA GLN A 75 -0.46 -14.18 3.42
C GLN A 75 0.48 -14.45 2.24
N ILE A 76 -0.10 -14.82 1.12
CA ILE A 76 0.60 -14.89 -0.15
C ILE A 76 0.23 -13.62 -0.90
N GLY A 77 1.06 -12.60 -0.79
CA GLY A 77 0.85 -11.32 -1.45
C GLY A 77 2.14 -10.83 -2.09
N THR A 78 2.01 -10.07 -3.16
CA THR A 78 3.06 -9.19 -3.61
C THR A 78 3.15 -8.07 -2.59
N ALA A 79 4.19 -8.04 -1.76
CA ALA A 79 4.53 -6.82 -1.06
C ALA A 79 4.63 -5.72 -2.12
N LEU A 80 3.86 -4.65 -1.94
CA LEU A 80 4.08 -3.44 -2.71
C LEU A 80 5.50 -2.98 -2.35
N ALA A 81 6.47 -3.43 -3.13
CA ALA A 81 7.82 -2.90 -3.01
C ALA A 81 7.68 -1.39 -3.23
N PRO A 82 8.22 -0.54 -2.34
CA PRO A 82 8.32 0.87 -2.63
C PRO A 82 9.04 0.98 -3.97
N VAL A 83 8.31 1.41 -5.00
CA VAL A 83 8.90 1.67 -6.30
C VAL A 83 9.87 2.81 -6.06
N ASP A 84 11.16 2.53 -6.15
CA ASP A 84 12.20 3.54 -6.11
C ASP A 84 12.00 4.41 -7.37
N ARG A 85 11.19 5.44 -7.22
CA ARG A 85 10.84 6.34 -8.32
C ARG A 85 12.06 7.20 -8.60
N LYS A 86 12.76 6.87 -9.66
CA LYS A 86 13.88 7.67 -10.16
C LYS A 86 13.40 8.88 -10.98
N GLY A 87 12.10 9.16 -10.98
CA GLY A 87 11.49 10.29 -11.67
C GLY A 87 11.78 11.63 -11.00
N LEU A 88 11.71 12.70 -11.76
CA LEU A 88 11.78 14.06 -11.25
C LEU A 88 10.39 14.60 -10.88
N ASP A 89 10.35 15.57 -10.00
CA ASP A 89 9.13 16.31 -9.66
C ASP A 89 9.15 17.64 -10.41
N LEU A 90 8.16 17.85 -11.29
CA LEU A 90 7.96 19.07 -12.07
C LEU A 90 6.78 19.84 -11.50
N VAL A 91 7.05 21.04 -11.03
CA VAL A 91 6.01 21.99 -10.59
C VAL A 91 5.94 23.13 -11.61
N PHE A 92 4.82 23.25 -12.29
CA PHE A 92 4.55 24.35 -13.22
C PHE A 92 3.79 25.46 -12.51
N CYS A 93 4.39 26.64 -12.43
CA CYS A 93 3.73 27.86 -11.97
C CYS A 93 3.27 28.65 -13.19
N ILE A 94 1.95 28.70 -13.38
CA ILE A 94 1.32 29.27 -14.60
C ILE A 94 0.71 30.62 -14.25
N ASP A 95 1.16 31.68 -14.92
CA ASP A 95 0.57 33.00 -14.82
C ASP A 95 -0.84 33.00 -15.44
N VAL A 96 -1.82 33.42 -14.67
CA VAL A 96 -3.21 33.60 -15.12
C VAL A 96 -3.64 35.04 -15.01
N SER A 97 -2.70 35.99 -14.93
CA SER A 97 -2.98 37.42 -14.92
C SER A 97 -3.63 37.89 -16.26
N SER A 98 -4.24 39.06 -16.22
CA SER A 98 -4.92 39.61 -17.40
C SER A 98 -4.02 39.77 -18.63
N SER A 99 -2.71 39.95 -18.44
CA SER A 99 -1.72 40.04 -19.52
C SER A 99 -1.60 38.76 -20.36
N MET A 100 -1.97 37.61 -19.78
CA MET A 100 -1.94 36.29 -20.46
C MET A 100 -3.06 36.13 -21.50
N ARG A 101 -4.02 37.05 -21.58
CA ARG A 101 -5.00 37.16 -22.66
C ARG A 101 -4.41 37.78 -23.93
N GLY A 102 -3.18 38.30 -23.86
CA GLY A 102 -2.54 38.89 -25.01
C GLY A 102 -2.50 37.96 -26.24
N THR A 103 -2.86 38.49 -27.38
CA THR A 103 -2.90 37.75 -28.67
C THR A 103 -1.70 38.08 -29.58
N ASP A 104 -0.68 38.70 -29.03
CA ASP A 104 0.61 38.89 -29.68
C ASP A 104 1.26 37.54 -30.04
N ILE A 105 0.99 36.52 -29.23
CA ILE A 105 1.29 35.13 -29.52
C ILE A 105 -0.05 34.41 -29.70
N LYS A 106 -0.27 33.83 -30.88
CA LYS A 106 -1.54 33.15 -31.19
C LYS A 106 -1.62 31.74 -30.61
N PRO A 107 -2.81 31.27 -30.12
CA PRO A 107 -4.08 32.01 -30.04
C PRO A 107 -4.09 33.06 -28.93
N SER A 108 -3.53 32.78 -27.77
CA SER A 108 -3.21 33.68 -26.65
C SER A 108 -1.91 33.23 -25.98
N ARG A 109 -1.34 34.06 -25.11
CA ARG A 109 -0.15 33.69 -24.34
C ARG A 109 -0.44 32.48 -23.45
N LEU A 110 -1.60 32.48 -22.78
CA LEU A 110 -2.01 31.37 -21.92
C LEU A 110 -2.19 30.07 -22.70
N ASP A 111 -2.91 30.12 -23.83
CA ASP A 111 -3.13 28.92 -24.67
C ASP A 111 -1.82 28.36 -25.21
N LYS A 112 -0.89 29.22 -25.58
CA LYS A 112 0.44 28.82 -26.05
C LYS A 112 1.21 28.14 -24.92
N SER A 113 1.19 28.69 -23.72
CA SER A 113 1.80 28.10 -22.52
C SER A 113 1.22 26.72 -22.20
N LYS A 114 -0.12 26.61 -22.23
CA LYS A 114 -0.81 25.31 -22.02
C LYS A 114 -0.39 24.28 -23.06
N PHE A 115 -0.29 24.69 -24.34
CA PHE A 115 0.16 23.81 -25.40
C PHE A 115 1.58 23.30 -25.15
N GLU A 116 2.54 24.19 -24.83
CA GLU A 116 3.93 23.79 -24.57
C GLU A 116 4.05 22.88 -23.37
N ILE A 117 3.33 23.17 -22.26
CA ILE A 117 3.26 22.29 -21.07
C ILE A 117 2.74 20.91 -21.47
N SER A 118 1.66 20.87 -22.30
CA SER A 118 1.09 19.59 -22.74
C SER A 118 2.09 18.75 -23.54
N GLN A 119 2.90 19.38 -24.39
CA GLN A 119 3.95 18.69 -25.14
C GLN A 119 5.06 18.16 -24.23
N LEU A 120 5.44 18.91 -23.20
CA LEU A 120 6.40 18.45 -22.20
C LEU A 120 5.87 17.23 -21.46
N ILE A 121 4.62 17.28 -20.96
CA ILE A 121 4.00 16.18 -20.20
C ILE A 121 3.93 14.89 -21.04
N LYS A 122 3.63 14.98 -22.35
CA LYS A 122 3.62 13.81 -23.24
C LYS A 122 4.93 13.06 -23.31
N ASN A 123 6.04 13.74 -23.08
CA ASN A 123 7.38 13.15 -23.14
C ASN A 123 7.87 12.60 -21.80
N LEU A 124 7.12 12.83 -20.70
CA LEU A 124 7.48 12.35 -19.36
C LEU A 124 7.22 10.85 -19.21
N LYS A 125 8.07 10.19 -18.43
CA LYS A 125 7.94 8.75 -18.13
C LYS A 125 8.24 8.48 -16.66
N GLY A 126 7.19 8.40 -15.83
CA GLY A 126 7.34 8.11 -14.42
C GLY A 126 7.69 9.33 -13.54
N ASP A 127 7.70 10.53 -14.13
CA ASP A 127 7.86 11.79 -13.43
C ASP A 127 6.52 12.24 -12.82
N ARG A 128 6.57 13.10 -11.77
CA ARG A 128 5.36 13.69 -11.20
C ARG A 128 5.21 15.13 -11.69
N VAL A 129 3.98 15.54 -11.93
CA VAL A 129 3.65 16.90 -12.35
C VAL A 129 2.69 17.54 -11.35
N ALA A 130 2.84 18.84 -11.12
CA ALA A 130 1.94 19.66 -10.33
C ALA A 130 1.70 20.98 -11.04
N PHE A 131 0.51 21.57 -10.84
CA PHE A 131 0.17 22.90 -11.36
C PHE A 131 -0.14 23.85 -10.24
N ILE A 132 0.47 25.02 -10.31
CA ILE A 132 0.18 26.18 -9.51
C ILE A 132 -0.28 27.28 -10.44
N VAL A 133 -1.41 27.89 -10.15
CA VAL A 133 -1.87 29.08 -10.86
C VAL A 133 -1.58 30.30 -9.98
N PHE A 134 -1.10 31.36 -10.61
CA PHE A 134 -0.80 32.59 -9.89
C PHE A 134 -1.16 33.83 -10.69
N ALA A 135 -1.49 34.88 -9.94
CA ALA A 135 -1.67 36.26 -10.43
C ALA A 135 -1.28 37.21 -9.26
N GLY A 136 -2.18 37.95 -8.67
CA GLY A 136 -1.92 38.72 -7.44
C GLY A 136 -1.77 37.82 -6.20
N SER A 137 -2.25 36.59 -6.25
CA SER A 137 -2.07 35.49 -5.28
C SER A 137 -1.73 34.19 -6.01
N SER A 138 -1.34 33.16 -5.26
CA SER A 138 -1.01 31.84 -5.85
C SER A 138 -1.77 30.73 -5.15
N HIS A 139 -2.16 29.70 -5.92
CA HIS A 139 -2.88 28.55 -5.39
C HIS A 139 -2.35 27.26 -6.04
N LEU A 140 -2.20 26.22 -5.22
CA LEU A 140 -1.94 24.87 -5.71
C LEU A 140 -3.21 24.35 -6.38
N TYR A 141 -3.19 24.17 -7.69
CA TYR A 141 -4.33 23.74 -8.48
C TYR A 141 -4.38 22.23 -8.70
N LEU A 142 -3.23 21.63 -9.01
CA LEU A 142 -3.05 20.19 -9.09
C LEU A 142 -1.85 19.78 -8.25
N PRO A 143 -2.02 18.96 -7.20
CA PRO A 143 -0.87 18.44 -6.45
C PRO A 143 -0.05 17.45 -7.28
N LEU A 144 1.18 17.14 -6.83
CA LEU A 144 2.08 16.21 -7.53
C LEU A 144 1.41 14.87 -7.81
N THR A 145 1.28 14.55 -9.09
CA THR A 145 0.67 13.30 -9.56
C THR A 145 1.46 12.70 -10.71
N THR A 146 1.35 11.37 -10.86
CA THR A 146 1.82 10.63 -12.03
C THR A 146 0.70 10.34 -13.04
N ASP A 147 -0.52 10.78 -12.74
CA ASP A 147 -1.67 10.65 -13.62
C ASP A 147 -1.66 11.80 -14.64
N TYR A 148 -1.10 11.52 -15.80
CA TYR A 148 -0.99 12.50 -16.88
C TYR A 148 -2.34 12.82 -17.53
N GLU A 149 -3.29 11.88 -17.54
CA GLU A 149 -4.64 12.12 -18.04
C GLU A 149 -5.35 13.17 -17.17
N ALA A 150 -5.28 13.00 -15.85
CA ALA A 150 -5.77 14.02 -14.93
C ALA A 150 -5.05 15.35 -15.15
N ALA A 151 -3.72 15.34 -15.31
CA ALA A 151 -2.94 16.56 -15.55
C ALA A 151 -3.42 17.29 -16.81
N PHE A 152 -3.69 16.59 -17.92
CA PHE A 152 -4.23 17.22 -19.14
C PHE A 152 -5.60 17.85 -18.91
N LEU A 153 -6.50 17.18 -18.18
CA LEU A 153 -7.82 17.72 -17.85
C LEU A 153 -7.73 19.00 -17.03
N PHE A 154 -6.88 19.00 -16.00
CA PHE A 154 -6.67 20.20 -15.17
C PHE A 154 -6.01 21.34 -15.95
N LEU A 155 -5.03 21.04 -16.80
CA LEU A 155 -4.36 22.03 -17.64
C LEU A 155 -5.34 22.72 -18.60
N ASP A 156 -6.26 21.95 -19.18
CA ASP A 156 -7.27 22.49 -20.11
C ASP A 156 -8.22 23.47 -19.43
N GLN A 157 -8.56 23.24 -18.15
CA GLN A 157 -9.47 24.09 -17.39
C GLN A 157 -8.84 25.39 -16.89
N ILE A 158 -7.52 25.58 -17.00
CA ILE A 158 -6.87 26.82 -16.54
C ILE A 158 -7.33 28.01 -17.37
N ASP A 159 -7.81 29.05 -16.70
CA ASP A 159 -8.30 30.31 -17.29
C ASP A 159 -7.79 31.50 -16.47
N THR A 160 -7.68 32.65 -17.14
CA THR A 160 -7.30 33.94 -16.56
C THR A 160 -8.29 34.50 -15.52
N ASN A 161 -9.50 33.93 -15.42
CA ASN A 161 -10.51 34.31 -14.44
C ASN A 161 -10.42 33.54 -13.14
N MET A 162 -9.51 32.55 -13.02
CA MET A 162 -9.40 31.68 -11.84
C MET A 162 -9.02 32.42 -10.57
N ILE A 163 -8.22 33.48 -10.70
CA ILE A 163 -7.76 34.29 -9.58
C ILE A 163 -8.37 35.68 -9.65
N PRO A 164 -9.23 36.06 -8.68
CA PRO A 164 -9.87 37.39 -8.69
C PRO A 164 -8.89 38.55 -8.49
N THR A 165 -7.84 38.35 -7.69
CA THR A 165 -6.81 39.33 -7.40
C THR A 165 -5.86 39.45 -8.60
N GLN A 166 -5.98 40.56 -9.33
CA GLN A 166 -5.08 40.83 -10.46
C GLN A 166 -3.70 41.30 -9.99
N GLY A 167 -2.69 41.04 -10.80
CA GLY A 167 -1.30 41.34 -10.50
C GLY A 167 -0.42 40.14 -10.84
N THR A 168 0.88 40.22 -10.54
CA THR A 168 1.85 39.13 -10.80
C THR A 168 2.76 38.99 -9.61
N SER A 169 2.35 38.21 -8.61
CA SER A 169 3.11 37.97 -7.39
C SER A 169 4.02 36.75 -7.55
N LEU A 170 5.22 36.95 -8.11
CA LEU A 170 6.21 35.89 -8.30
C LEU A 170 6.68 35.29 -6.98
N SER A 171 6.79 36.09 -5.93
CA SER A 171 7.21 35.61 -4.62
C SER A 171 6.20 34.60 -4.04
N SER A 172 4.90 34.89 -4.17
CA SER A 172 3.84 33.99 -3.76
C SER A 172 3.87 32.67 -4.58
N ALA A 173 4.06 32.78 -5.91
CA ALA A 173 4.15 31.63 -6.81
C ALA A 173 5.33 30.71 -6.41
N LEU A 174 6.50 31.28 -6.18
CA LEU A 174 7.69 30.53 -5.76
C LEU A 174 7.50 29.87 -4.39
N GLN A 175 6.92 30.59 -3.42
CA GLN A 175 6.68 30.04 -2.08
C GLN A 175 5.70 28.87 -2.13
N THR A 176 4.59 29.02 -2.87
CA THR A 176 3.64 27.92 -3.08
C THR A 176 4.26 26.77 -3.86
N GLY A 177 5.12 27.08 -4.86
CA GLY A 177 5.86 26.10 -5.63
C GLY A 177 6.80 25.26 -4.78
N LEU A 178 7.54 25.90 -3.89
CA LEU A 178 8.44 25.19 -2.98
C LEU A 178 7.66 24.32 -1.98
N SER A 179 6.52 24.80 -1.51
CA SER A 179 5.66 24.02 -0.58
C SER A 179 4.91 22.87 -1.26
N ALA A 180 4.75 22.90 -2.59
CA ALA A 180 4.12 21.84 -3.35
C ALA A 180 5.00 20.58 -3.49
N PHE A 181 6.32 20.73 -3.31
CA PHE A 181 7.20 19.57 -3.27
C PHE A 181 7.01 18.83 -1.96
N SER A 182 6.62 17.56 -2.05
CA SER A 182 6.58 16.68 -0.89
C SER A 182 8.01 16.43 -0.35
N ASP A 183 8.11 16.16 0.96
CA ASP A 183 9.39 15.75 1.60
C ASP A 183 9.86 14.34 1.14
N ASP A 184 9.17 13.76 0.20
CA ASP A 184 9.52 12.49 -0.41
C ASP A 184 10.91 12.56 -1.06
N ASN A 185 11.62 11.43 -1.01
CA ASN A 185 12.98 11.23 -1.53
C ASN A 185 13.13 11.37 -3.06
N SER A 186 12.30 12.18 -3.73
CA SER A 186 12.57 12.51 -5.13
C SER A 186 13.87 13.29 -5.22
N LYS A 187 14.80 12.74 -5.98
CA LYS A 187 16.19 13.24 -6.06
C LYS A 187 16.29 14.56 -6.83
N TYR A 188 15.34 14.82 -7.71
CA TYR A 188 15.35 15.98 -8.59
C TYR A 188 14.00 16.71 -8.53
N LYS A 189 14.06 17.99 -8.18
CA LYS A 189 12.90 18.88 -8.07
C LYS A 189 13.12 20.04 -9.02
N VAL A 190 12.17 20.25 -9.93
CA VAL A 190 12.24 21.32 -10.95
C VAL A 190 10.97 22.17 -10.84
N LEU A 191 11.16 23.46 -10.69
CA LEU A 191 10.08 24.45 -10.74
C LEU A 191 10.21 25.25 -12.03
N VAL A 192 9.15 25.26 -12.82
CA VAL A 192 9.07 25.97 -14.10
C VAL A 192 8.08 27.11 -13.93
N LEU A 193 8.53 28.32 -14.20
CA LEU A 193 7.71 29.53 -14.16
C LEU A 193 7.37 29.96 -15.60
N ILE A 194 6.09 30.18 -15.90
CA ILE A 194 5.59 30.50 -17.22
C ILE A 194 4.60 31.65 -17.15
#